data_391f4b0cc1ec9897b884f274dd73f526
#
_entry.id   391f4b0cc1ec9897b884f274dd73f526
#
_cell.length_a   1.000
_cell.length_b   1.000
_cell.length_c   1.000
_cell.angle_alpha   90.00
_cell.angle_beta   90.00
_cell.angle_gamma   90.00
#
_symmetry.space_group_name_H-M   'P 1'
#
loop_
_entity.id
_entity.type
_entity.pdbx_description
1 polymer ?
#
loop_
_entity_poly.entity_id
_entity_poly.type
_entity_poly.pdbx_seq_one_letter_code
_entity_poly.pdbx_strand_id
1 'polypeptide(L)'
;MKSRQIILLIVLAIGLIGLLLMTSFTTPANACQYASSNLEYIKSKIQEAVLAKDLNMSKYHAYKALNGIEKTRENFLDCGCEGAIESLENTLLHLKSATTSSVFKKSKINLHKALETTIIGINVLKEFEQQTSSEYGSNVLVLNTTDVVDFKDGMLLTHGSTVKKQVHQCLLGFESSLDKVVSDVDCK
;
A
#
# COMPACT_ATOMS: atom_id res chain seq x y z
N MET A 1 30.06 -25.80 -42.29
CA MET A 1 30.35 -25.07 -41.04
C MET A 1 29.45 -23.81 -40.83
N LYS A 2 29.01 -23.11 -41.87
CA LYS A 2 28.16 -21.91 -41.76
C LYS A 2 26.74 -22.14 -41.17
N SER A 3 26.13 -23.29 -41.47
CA SER A 3 24.74 -23.58 -40.99
C SER A 3 24.67 -23.78 -39.47
N ARG A 4 25.66 -24.43 -38.83
CA ARG A 4 25.72 -24.58 -37.37
C ARG A 4 25.89 -23.26 -36.63
N GLN A 5 26.62 -22.30 -37.20
CA GLN A 5 26.81 -21.00 -36.61
C GLN A 5 25.51 -20.16 -36.67
N ILE A 6 24.74 -20.30 -37.75
CA ILE A 6 23.46 -19.65 -37.92
C ILE A 6 22.43 -20.16 -36.90
N ILE A 7 22.37 -21.46 -36.69
CA ILE A 7 21.49 -22.08 -35.70
C ILE A 7 21.84 -21.64 -34.28
N LEU A 8 23.12 -21.56 -33.93
CA LEU A 8 23.56 -21.06 -32.63
C LEU A 8 23.18 -19.60 -32.39
N LEU A 9 23.30 -18.74 -33.41
CA LEU A 9 22.90 -17.33 -33.31
C LEU A 9 21.38 -17.18 -33.12
N ILE A 10 20.58 -18.01 -33.80
CA ILE A 10 19.10 -17.98 -33.66
C ILE A 10 18.69 -18.43 -32.26
N VAL A 11 19.29 -19.50 -31.72
CA VAL A 11 19.00 -19.98 -30.36
C VAL A 11 19.42 -18.94 -29.30
N LEU A 12 20.55 -18.28 -29.50
CA LEU A 12 21.03 -17.22 -28.60
C LEU A 12 20.11 -15.99 -28.66
N ALA A 13 19.64 -15.60 -29.85
CA ALA A 13 18.69 -14.49 -30.01
C ALA A 13 17.33 -14.80 -29.35
N ILE A 14 16.80 -16.01 -29.52
CA ILE A 14 15.54 -16.42 -28.85
C ILE A 14 15.70 -16.47 -27.34
N GLY A 15 16.84 -16.94 -26.84
CA GLY A 15 17.17 -16.95 -25.40
C GLY A 15 17.22 -15.53 -24.81
N LEU A 16 17.83 -14.59 -25.54
CA LEU A 16 17.91 -13.17 -25.12
C LEU A 16 16.55 -12.49 -25.10
N ILE A 17 15.71 -12.75 -26.12
CA ILE A 17 14.33 -12.24 -26.16
C ILE A 17 13.50 -12.84 -25.02
N GLY A 18 13.65 -14.14 -24.74
CA GLY A 18 12.98 -14.80 -23.60
C GLY A 18 13.36 -14.18 -22.24
N LEU A 19 14.63 -13.81 -22.05
CA LEU A 19 15.11 -13.12 -20.84
C LEU A 19 14.49 -11.72 -20.68
N LEU A 20 14.32 -10.98 -21.78
CA LEU A 20 13.70 -9.65 -21.75
C LEU A 20 12.20 -9.71 -21.44
N LEU A 21 11.52 -10.81 -21.75
CA LEU A 21 10.07 -10.97 -21.44
C LEU A 21 9.82 -11.40 -19.98
N MET A 22 10.86 -11.78 -19.24
CA MET A 22 10.77 -12.12 -17.82
C MET A 22 10.89 -10.91 -16.88
N THR A 23 10.89 -9.67 -17.41
CA THR A 23 10.74 -8.49 -16.57
C THR A 23 9.34 -8.53 -15.96
N SER A 24 9.30 -9.00 -14.73
CA SER A 24 8.11 -9.08 -13.90
C SER A 24 7.50 -7.69 -13.79
N PHE A 25 6.38 -7.46 -14.44
CA PHE A 25 5.54 -6.30 -14.22
C PHE A 25 4.93 -6.43 -12.81
N THR A 26 5.58 -5.88 -11.81
CA THR A 26 4.91 -5.63 -10.53
C THR A 26 3.76 -4.68 -10.81
N THR A 27 2.52 -5.13 -10.59
CA THR A 27 1.37 -4.26 -10.78
C THR A 27 1.46 -3.11 -9.78
N PRO A 28 1.20 -1.85 -10.16
CA PRO A 28 1.27 -0.69 -9.26
C PRO A 28 0.48 -0.87 -7.97
N ALA A 29 -0.66 -1.56 -8.03
CA ALA A 29 -1.49 -1.86 -6.87
C ALA A 29 -0.74 -2.66 -5.77
N ASN A 30 0.07 -3.65 -6.15
CA ASN A 30 0.87 -4.41 -5.19
C ASN A 30 2.00 -3.55 -4.59
N ALA A 31 2.62 -2.68 -5.40
CA ALA A 31 3.68 -1.79 -4.94
C ALA A 31 3.16 -0.80 -3.88
N CYS A 32 1.97 -0.21 -4.09
CA CYS A 32 1.34 0.68 -3.11
C CYS A 32 0.98 -0.06 -1.81
N GLN A 33 0.46 -1.28 -1.88
CA GLN A 33 0.16 -2.08 -0.70
C GLN A 33 1.43 -2.40 0.12
N TYR A 34 2.56 -2.71 -0.55
CA TYR A 34 3.84 -2.88 0.12
C TYR A 34 4.35 -1.57 0.72
N ALA A 35 4.23 -0.46 0.00
CA ALA A 35 4.59 0.87 0.50
C ALA A 35 3.79 1.23 1.76
N SER A 36 2.47 1.00 1.76
CA SER A 36 1.57 1.24 2.89
C SER A 36 1.97 0.42 4.13
N SER A 37 2.18 -0.89 3.96
CA SER A 37 2.63 -1.78 5.03
C SER A 37 3.98 -1.34 5.63
N ASN A 38 4.91 -0.90 4.78
CA ASN A 38 6.21 -0.44 5.19
C ASN A 38 6.16 0.90 5.94
N LEU A 39 5.28 1.83 5.55
CA LEU A 39 5.05 3.06 6.31
C LEU A 39 4.54 2.79 7.72
N GLU A 40 3.62 1.85 7.90
CA GLU A 40 3.15 1.46 9.22
C GLU A 40 4.28 0.87 10.07
N TYR A 41 5.17 0.04 9.49
CA TYR A 41 6.36 -0.45 10.18
C TYR A 41 7.29 0.69 10.58
N ILE A 42 7.60 1.62 9.66
CA ILE A 42 8.46 2.79 9.91
C ILE A 42 7.87 3.63 11.04
N LYS A 43 6.56 3.93 11.00
CA LYS A 43 5.83 4.63 12.04
C LYS A 43 5.99 3.96 13.40
N SER A 44 5.79 2.64 13.47
CA SER A 44 5.95 1.88 14.71
C SER A 44 7.37 2.03 15.28
N LYS A 45 8.41 1.95 14.45
CA LYS A 45 9.80 2.10 14.91
C LYS A 45 10.12 3.52 15.37
N ILE A 46 9.54 4.53 14.73
CA ILE A 46 9.68 5.93 15.20
C ILE A 46 8.94 6.12 16.53
N GLN A 47 7.76 5.56 16.70
CA GLN A 47 7.04 5.60 17.99
C GLN A 47 7.85 4.94 19.12
N GLU A 48 8.44 3.76 18.88
CA GLU A 48 9.34 3.10 19.84
C GLU A 48 10.54 4.01 20.19
N ALA A 49 11.11 4.71 19.18
CA ALA A 49 12.20 5.67 19.39
C ALA A 49 11.78 6.88 20.24
N VAL A 50 10.58 7.40 20.02
CA VAL A 50 9.99 8.51 20.80
C VAL A 50 9.72 8.10 22.25
N LEU A 51 9.23 6.88 22.48
CA LEU A 51 8.90 6.36 23.81
C LEU A 51 10.12 5.88 24.60
N ALA A 52 11.28 5.72 23.97
CA ALA A 52 12.50 5.28 24.61
C ALA A 52 12.90 6.20 25.80
N LYS A 53 13.44 5.60 26.86
CA LYS A 53 13.80 6.30 28.09
C LYS A 53 15.21 6.93 28.06
N ASP A 54 16.05 6.47 27.14
CA ASP A 54 17.41 6.94 26.97
C ASP A 54 17.78 7.15 25.50
N LEU A 55 18.89 7.87 25.26
CA LEU A 55 19.35 8.23 23.92
C LEU A 55 19.75 7.00 23.09
N ASN A 56 20.36 5.99 23.70
CA ASN A 56 20.87 4.83 22.97
C ASN A 56 19.74 3.97 22.43
N MET A 57 18.74 3.68 23.27
CA MET A 57 17.53 2.95 22.85
C MET A 57 16.73 3.76 21.82
N SER A 58 16.61 5.08 22.01
CA SER A 58 15.97 5.97 21.06
C SER A 58 16.64 5.90 19.69
N LYS A 59 17.96 6.00 19.63
CA LYS A 59 18.74 5.86 18.40
C LYS A 59 18.61 4.47 17.78
N TYR A 60 18.62 3.43 18.57
CA TYR A 60 18.46 2.06 18.09
C TYR A 60 17.16 1.88 17.30
N HIS A 61 16.03 2.34 17.84
CA HIS A 61 14.76 2.27 17.14
C HIS A 61 14.70 3.21 15.93
N ALA A 62 15.31 4.40 16.01
CA ALA A 62 15.43 5.32 14.89
C ALA A 62 16.25 4.73 13.74
N TYR A 63 17.34 4.01 14.01
CA TYR A 63 18.09 3.28 12.97
C TYR A 63 17.29 2.15 12.33
N LYS A 64 16.41 1.48 13.08
CA LYS A 64 15.48 0.50 12.49
C LYS A 64 14.50 1.15 11.53
N ALA A 65 13.99 2.34 11.86
CA ALA A 65 13.14 3.10 10.96
C ALA A 65 13.90 3.52 9.69
N LEU A 66 15.13 4.03 9.83
CA LEU A 66 16.00 4.38 8.70
C LEU A 66 16.22 3.19 7.76
N ASN A 67 16.58 2.04 8.30
CA ASN A 67 16.78 0.82 7.52
C ASN A 67 15.47 0.36 6.85
N GLY A 68 14.32 0.57 7.49
CA GLY A 68 13.01 0.36 6.88
C GLY A 68 12.81 1.22 5.64
N ILE A 69 13.12 2.51 5.73
CA ILE A 69 13.00 3.45 4.61
C ILE A 69 13.90 3.03 3.44
N GLU A 70 15.17 2.71 3.70
CA GLU A 70 16.12 2.33 2.64
C GLU A 70 15.70 1.05 1.91
N LYS A 71 15.19 0.05 2.65
CA LYS A 71 14.74 -1.22 2.05
C LYS A 71 13.48 -1.11 1.21
N THR A 72 12.68 -0.09 1.43
CA THR A 72 11.36 0.03 0.83
C THR A 72 11.26 1.15 -0.20
N ARG A 73 12.34 1.89 -0.41
CA ARG A 73 12.38 3.05 -1.31
C ARG A 73 11.89 2.72 -2.72
N GLU A 74 12.28 1.58 -3.27
CA GLU A 74 11.86 1.13 -4.60
C GLU A 74 10.35 0.90 -4.67
N ASN A 75 9.74 0.31 -3.63
CA ASN A 75 8.29 0.10 -3.59
C ASN A 75 7.51 1.43 -3.65
N PHE A 76 8.04 2.51 -3.08
CA PHE A 76 7.42 3.83 -3.16
C PHE A 76 7.54 4.44 -4.56
N LEU A 77 8.69 4.24 -5.23
CA LEU A 77 8.90 4.68 -6.60
C LEU A 77 7.99 3.90 -7.56
N ASP A 78 7.87 2.59 -7.38
CA ASP A 78 7.00 1.73 -8.18
C ASP A 78 5.51 2.02 -7.95
N CYS A 79 5.12 2.45 -6.73
CA CYS A 79 3.78 2.89 -6.42
C CYS A 79 3.42 4.21 -7.15
N GLY A 80 4.39 5.11 -7.35
CA GLY A 80 4.20 6.36 -8.08
C GLY A 80 3.46 7.45 -7.31
N CYS A 81 3.27 7.32 -6.00
CA CYS A 81 2.64 8.33 -5.16
C CYS A 81 3.68 9.39 -4.74
N GLU A 82 3.81 10.48 -5.50
CA GLU A 82 4.81 11.54 -5.27
C GLU A 82 4.72 12.15 -3.87
N GLY A 83 3.53 12.42 -3.36
CA GLY A 83 3.35 12.99 -2.03
C GLY A 83 3.79 12.06 -0.90
N ALA A 84 3.66 10.73 -1.08
CA ALA A 84 4.18 9.76 -0.13
C ALA A 84 5.72 9.69 -0.18
N ILE A 85 6.31 9.79 -1.38
CA ILE A 85 7.77 9.83 -1.57
C ILE A 85 8.36 11.07 -0.89
N GLU A 86 7.79 12.26 -1.11
CA GLU A 86 8.22 13.50 -0.47
C GLU A 86 8.14 13.40 1.06
N SER A 87 7.04 12.87 1.58
CA SER A 87 6.86 12.66 3.02
C SER A 87 7.90 11.70 3.61
N LEU A 88 8.27 10.65 2.86
CA LEU A 88 9.30 9.70 3.24
C LEU A 88 10.69 10.32 3.28
N GLU A 89 11.03 11.18 2.32
CA GLU A 89 12.29 11.92 2.28
C GLU A 89 12.42 12.90 3.44
N ASN A 90 11.34 13.60 3.77
CA ASN A 90 11.29 14.48 4.95
C ASN A 90 11.44 13.67 6.25
N THR A 91 10.81 12.50 6.35
CA THR A 91 10.99 11.58 7.47
C THR A 91 12.45 11.15 7.59
N LEU A 92 13.09 10.80 6.48
CA LEU A 92 14.51 10.41 6.42
C LEU A 92 15.43 11.52 6.95
N LEU A 93 15.20 12.78 6.56
CA LEU A 93 15.96 13.94 7.05
C LEU A 93 15.85 14.10 8.56
N HIS A 94 14.63 14.01 9.10
CA HIS A 94 14.40 14.13 10.53
C HIS A 94 15.00 12.96 11.32
N LEU A 95 14.92 11.73 10.81
CA LEU A 95 15.54 10.56 11.43
C LEU A 95 17.07 10.66 11.44
N LYS A 96 17.70 11.09 10.33
CA LYS A 96 19.15 11.36 10.29
C LYS A 96 19.56 12.40 11.32
N SER A 97 18.80 13.49 11.44
CA SER A 97 19.04 14.53 12.44
C SER A 97 18.87 14.03 13.89
N ALA A 98 17.93 13.13 14.12
CA ALA A 98 17.70 12.52 15.42
C ALA A 98 18.85 11.58 15.83
N THR A 99 19.31 10.74 14.89
CA THR A 99 20.38 9.74 15.16
C THR A 99 21.75 10.37 15.32
N THR A 100 22.04 11.48 14.66
CA THR A 100 23.31 12.22 14.79
C THR A 100 23.37 13.09 16.04
N SER A 101 22.22 13.43 16.64
CA SER A 101 22.20 14.27 17.85
C SER A 101 22.85 13.58 19.05
N SER A 102 23.72 14.31 19.77
CA SER A 102 24.26 13.88 21.05
C SER A 102 23.36 14.24 22.24
N VAL A 103 22.38 15.13 22.02
CA VAL A 103 21.45 15.62 23.06
C VAL A 103 20.10 14.91 22.90
N PHE A 104 19.69 14.19 23.96
CA PHE A 104 18.46 13.41 23.95
C PHE A 104 17.21 14.23 23.64
N LYS A 105 17.08 15.42 24.25
CA LYS A 105 15.95 16.33 24.00
C LYS A 105 15.87 16.75 22.52
N LYS A 106 17.01 17.07 21.90
CA LYS A 106 17.08 17.44 20.48
C LYS A 106 16.76 16.25 19.57
N SER A 107 17.24 15.05 19.93
CA SER A 107 16.88 13.82 19.24
C SER A 107 15.37 13.59 19.26
N LYS A 108 14.71 13.71 20.42
CA LYS A 108 13.26 13.56 20.56
C LYS A 108 12.46 14.55 19.72
N ILE A 109 12.86 15.81 19.66
CA ILE A 109 12.19 16.82 18.82
C ILE A 109 12.20 16.39 17.34
N ASN A 110 13.35 15.91 16.86
CA ASN A 110 13.45 15.44 15.47
C ASN A 110 12.65 14.15 15.24
N LEU A 111 12.58 13.25 16.23
CA LEU A 111 11.75 12.05 16.14
C LEU A 111 10.24 12.36 16.08
N HIS A 112 9.77 13.37 16.82
CA HIS A 112 8.39 13.83 16.71
C HIS A 112 8.08 14.39 15.32
N LYS A 113 9.01 15.17 14.73
CA LYS A 113 8.86 15.64 13.35
C LYS A 113 8.86 14.48 12.34
N ALA A 114 9.75 13.49 12.54
CA ALA A 114 9.76 12.29 11.71
C ALA A 114 8.44 11.51 11.80
N LEU A 115 7.86 11.41 12.99
CA LEU A 115 6.57 10.75 13.18
C LEU A 115 5.44 11.50 12.47
N GLU A 116 5.41 12.81 12.58
CA GLU A 116 4.42 13.67 11.92
C GLU A 116 4.49 13.53 10.39
N THR A 117 5.69 13.64 9.80
CA THR A 117 5.86 13.48 8.35
C THR A 117 5.52 12.06 7.88
N THR A 118 5.80 11.03 8.68
CA THR A 118 5.38 9.65 8.36
C THR A 118 3.86 9.51 8.34
N ILE A 119 3.15 10.12 9.29
CA ILE A 119 1.67 10.09 9.34
C ILE A 119 1.08 10.80 8.13
N ILE A 120 1.66 11.94 7.72
CA ILE A 120 1.26 12.64 6.49
C ILE A 120 1.42 11.69 5.29
N GLY A 121 2.56 11.03 5.15
CA GLY A 121 2.81 10.07 4.06
C GLY A 121 1.79 8.93 4.02
N ILE A 122 1.41 8.38 5.18
CA ILE A 122 0.39 7.33 5.28
C ILE A 122 -0.96 7.83 4.77
N ASN A 123 -1.37 9.04 5.16
CA ASN A 123 -2.65 9.60 4.75
C ASN A 123 -2.69 9.89 3.25
N VAL A 124 -1.63 10.50 2.72
CA VAL A 124 -1.49 10.78 1.28
C VAL A 124 -1.52 9.49 0.46
N LEU A 125 -0.82 8.45 0.92
CA LEU A 125 -0.82 7.17 0.23
C LEU A 125 -2.20 6.50 0.24
N LYS A 126 -2.92 6.55 1.36
CA LYS A 126 -4.30 6.04 1.45
C LYS A 126 -5.26 6.75 0.50
N GLU A 127 -5.16 8.08 0.40
CA GLU A 127 -5.97 8.87 -0.54
C GLU A 127 -5.64 8.49 -1.99
N PHE A 128 -4.36 8.33 -2.31
CA PHE A 128 -3.91 7.88 -3.63
C PHE A 128 -4.42 6.49 -3.98
N GLU A 129 -4.36 5.52 -3.06
CA GLU A 129 -4.90 4.17 -3.25
C GLU A 129 -6.42 4.18 -3.48
N GLN A 130 -7.15 5.03 -2.77
CA GLN A 130 -8.60 5.18 -2.95
C GLN A 130 -8.95 5.76 -4.31
N GLN A 131 -8.22 6.77 -4.77
CA GLN A 131 -8.43 7.38 -6.09
C GLN A 131 -8.14 6.40 -7.21
N THR A 132 -7.01 5.70 -7.16
CA THR A 132 -6.63 4.72 -8.19
C THR A 132 -7.56 3.51 -8.21
N SER A 133 -8.05 3.04 -7.06
CA SER A 133 -9.00 1.93 -6.99
C SER A 133 -10.39 2.31 -7.51
N SER A 134 -10.83 3.56 -7.32
CA SER A 134 -12.11 4.05 -7.84
C SER A 134 -12.09 4.23 -9.36
N GLU A 135 -10.95 4.61 -9.93
CA GLU A 135 -10.77 4.76 -11.36
C GLU A 135 -10.76 3.39 -12.08
N TYR A 136 -10.20 2.36 -11.46
CA TYR A 136 -10.27 0.98 -11.97
C TYR A 136 -11.67 0.37 -11.86
N GLY A 137 -12.43 0.72 -10.81
CA GLY A 137 -13.81 0.24 -10.61
C GLY A 137 -14.83 0.88 -11.55
N SER A 138 -14.63 2.14 -11.95
CA SER A 138 -15.55 2.85 -12.84
C SER A 138 -15.45 2.40 -14.30
N ASN A 139 -14.32 1.84 -14.73
CA ASN A 139 -14.10 1.38 -16.11
C ASN A 139 -14.47 -0.09 -16.35
N VAL A 140 -14.73 -0.89 -15.30
CA VAL A 140 -15.03 -2.34 -15.43
C VAL A 140 -16.54 -2.64 -15.33
N LEU A 141 -17.38 -1.69 -14.91
CA LEU A 141 -18.82 -1.89 -14.73
C LEU A 141 -19.69 -0.93 -15.57
N VAL A 142 -19.28 -0.63 -16.81
CA VAL A 142 -20.24 -0.20 -17.84
C VAL A 142 -20.67 -1.44 -18.64
N LEU A 143 -21.33 -2.37 -17.99
CA LEU A 143 -22.26 -3.27 -18.66
C LEU A 143 -23.52 -2.44 -18.96
N ASN A 144 -23.66 -2.09 -20.24
CA ASN A 144 -24.86 -1.56 -20.86
C ASN A 144 -26.16 -1.97 -20.14
N THR A 145 -26.66 -1.09 -19.28
CA THR A 145 -28.09 -0.97 -19.08
C THR A 145 -28.46 0.41 -19.62
N THR A 146 -28.90 0.42 -20.86
CA THR A 146 -29.70 1.49 -21.45
C THR A 146 -30.98 1.60 -20.64
N ASP A 147 -30.94 2.35 -19.55
CA ASP A 147 -32.12 2.98 -18.99
C ASP A 147 -31.73 4.41 -18.65
N VAL A 148 -32.16 5.27 -19.56
CA VAL A 148 -32.13 6.72 -19.44
C VAL A 148 -32.99 7.09 -18.25
N VAL A 149 -32.38 7.43 -17.12
CA VAL A 149 -33.05 8.14 -16.04
C VAL A 149 -32.61 9.58 -16.09
N ASP A 150 -33.56 10.39 -16.52
CA ASP A 150 -33.55 11.84 -16.57
C ASP A 150 -33.18 12.46 -15.21
N PHE A 151 -32.03 13.13 -15.15
CA PHE A 151 -31.56 13.82 -13.95
C PHE A 151 -32.18 15.21 -13.88
N LYS A 152 -33.35 15.34 -13.24
CA LYS A 152 -33.86 16.60 -12.71
C LYS A 152 -33.98 16.56 -11.21
N ASP A 153 -33.22 17.45 -10.59
CA ASP A 153 -33.35 18.02 -9.25
C ASP A 153 -33.46 17.12 -8.01
N GLY A 154 -32.40 17.22 -7.21
CA GLY A 154 -32.49 17.33 -5.74
C GLY A 154 -32.91 16.08 -5.00
N MET A 155 -31.97 15.21 -4.61
CA MET A 155 -31.94 14.60 -3.26
C MET A 155 -30.76 13.65 -3.10
N LEU A 156 -29.72 14.14 -2.47
CA LEU A 156 -28.52 13.39 -2.08
C LEU A 156 -28.77 12.67 -0.74
N LEU A 157 -29.71 11.72 -0.66
CA LEU A 157 -29.98 10.99 0.63
C LEU A 157 -30.53 9.56 0.53
N THR A 158 -30.56 8.90 -0.62
CA THR A 158 -31.16 7.55 -0.69
C THR A 158 -30.18 6.38 -0.97
N HIS A 159 -28.92 6.66 -1.30
CA HIS A 159 -27.98 5.58 -1.67
C HIS A 159 -27.44 4.80 -0.47
N GLY A 160 -27.32 5.42 0.70
CA GLY A 160 -26.84 4.76 1.91
C GLY A 160 -27.82 3.72 2.51
N SER A 161 -29.13 3.89 2.30
CA SER A 161 -30.13 2.99 2.85
C SER A 161 -30.28 1.68 2.06
N THR A 162 -30.10 1.73 0.75
CA THR A 162 -30.22 0.57 -0.13
C THR A 162 -29.03 -0.38 0.00
N VAL A 163 -27.82 0.18 0.05
CA VAL A 163 -26.58 -0.60 0.29
C VAL A 163 -26.60 -1.25 1.67
N LYS A 164 -27.05 -0.53 2.70
CA LYS A 164 -27.21 -1.07 4.06
C LYS A 164 -28.20 -2.24 4.12
N LYS A 165 -29.29 -2.17 3.38
CA LYS A 165 -30.28 -3.23 3.26
C LYS A 165 -29.72 -4.47 2.53
N GLN A 166 -28.99 -4.28 1.43
CA GLN A 166 -28.36 -5.38 0.69
C GLN A 166 -27.27 -6.08 1.50
N VAL A 167 -26.42 -5.33 2.20
CA VAL A 167 -25.39 -5.91 3.09
C VAL A 167 -26.04 -6.70 4.22
N HIS A 168 -27.10 -6.18 4.82
CA HIS A 168 -27.85 -6.89 5.87
C HIS A 168 -28.50 -8.18 5.37
N GLN A 169 -29.07 -8.19 4.17
CA GLN A 169 -29.62 -9.40 3.55
C GLN A 169 -28.53 -10.44 3.21
N CYS A 170 -27.34 -10.01 2.75
CA CYS A 170 -26.23 -10.92 2.52
C CYS A 170 -25.70 -11.54 3.82
N LEU A 171 -25.64 -10.77 4.91
CA LEU A 171 -25.24 -11.27 6.23
C LEU A 171 -26.24 -12.30 6.79
N LEU A 172 -27.55 -12.04 6.68
CA LEU A 172 -28.60 -13.00 7.10
C LEU A 172 -28.55 -14.29 6.26
N GLY A 173 -28.27 -14.20 4.97
CA GLY A 173 -28.09 -15.37 4.10
C GLY A 173 -26.87 -16.21 4.47
N PHE A 174 -25.78 -15.56 4.88
CA PHE A 174 -24.56 -16.23 5.33
C PHE A 174 -24.77 -16.91 6.69
N GLU A 175 -25.43 -16.26 7.64
CA GLU A 175 -25.76 -16.81 8.96
C GLU A 175 -26.65 -18.07 8.83
N SER A 176 -27.68 -18.02 7.99
CA SER A 176 -28.54 -19.18 7.70
C SER A 176 -27.76 -20.34 7.03
N SER A 177 -26.76 -20.04 6.20
CA SER A 177 -25.91 -21.06 5.57
C SER A 177 -24.96 -21.71 6.57
N LEU A 178 -24.44 -20.96 7.54
CA LEU A 178 -23.61 -21.47 8.63
C LEU A 178 -24.39 -22.37 9.57
N ASP A 179 -25.61 -21.98 9.96
CA ASP A 179 -26.49 -22.79 10.84
C ASP A 179 -26.83 -24.15 10.20
N LYS A 180 -27.00 -24.15 8.86
CA LYS A 180 -27.24 -25.40 8.12
C LYS A 180 -26.03 -26.32 8.12
N VAL A 181 -24.81 -25.79 7.97
CA VAL A 181 -23.58 -26.57 8.04
C VAL A 181 -23.32 -27.09 9.43
N VAL A 182 -23.58 -26.29 10.47
CA VAL A 182 -23.44 -26.72 11.87
C VAL A 182 -24.43 -27.83 12.22
N SER A 183 -25.69 -27.72 11.77
CA SER A 183 -26.70 -28.76 12.00
C SER A 183 -26.39 -30.08 11.29
N ASP A 184 -25.73 -30.04 10.13
CA ASP A 184 -25.32 -31.23 9.38
C ASP A 184 -24.08 -31.94 9.98
N VAL A 185 -23.31 -31.23 10.84
CA VAL A 185 -22.12 -31.81 11.51
C VAL A 185 -22.46 -32.46 12.87
N ASP A 186 -23.55 -32.07 13.51
CA ASP A 186 -23.96 -32.62 14.83
C ASP A 186 -24.68 -33.97 14.76
N CYS A 187 -24.81 -34.58 13.60
CA CYS A 187 -25.45 -35.86 13.40
C CYS A 187 -24.47 -37.00 13.07
N LYS A 188 -23.41 -37.20 13.89
CA LYS A 188 -22.68 -38.48 13.91
C LYS A 188 -21.89 -38.68 15.19
#